data_2d5a0667b4332c5d67d7404d0007a24f
#
_entry.id   2d5a0667b4332c5d67d7404d0007a24f
#
_cell.length_a   1.000
_cell.length_b   1.000
_cell.length_c   1.000
_cell.angle_alpha   90.00
_cell.angle_beta   90.00
_cell.angle_gamma   90.00
#
_symmetry.space_group_name_H-M   'P 1'
#
loop_
_entity.id
_entity.type
_entity.pdbx_description
1 polymer ?
#
loop_
_entity_poly.entity_id
_entity_poly.type
_entity_poly.pdbx_seq_one_letter_code
_entity_poly.pdbx_strand_id
1 'polypeptide(L)'
;MHKLTFWKKIGLSFIVLVAILILINHQLNKDTNTPNRLTLSNLFTVDVNKSHVPWITTADNNKQEALDVVNHKMASTIKNFISKEEKSGSYYSINHEIVYNTDQLFTLKLELNKAHADSYTKNVYYTINKSTGKSIPLSAYFKNSDYKKVISKEILKQMKEE
;
A
#
# COMPACT_ATOMS: atom_id res chain seq x y z
N MET A 1 25.78 -18.04 -5.45
CA MET A 1 24.68 -18.63 -4.66
C MET A 1 23.90 -17.62 -3.78
N HIS A 2 24.26 -16.33 -3.71
CA HIS A 2 23.62 -15.34 -2.80
C HIS A 2 22.33 -14.65 -3.30
N LYS A 3 21.97 -14.78 -4.59
CA LYS A 3 20.79 -14.07 -5.14
C LYS A 3 19.42 -14.71 -4.79
N LEU A 4 19.39 -16.01 -4.51
CA LEU A 4 18.14 -16.74 -4.24
C LEU A 4 17.55 -16.44 -2.84
N THR A 5 18.40 -16.12 -1.87
CA THR A 5 18.02 -15.81 -0.48
C THR A 5 17.37 -14.42 -0.34
N PHE A 6 17.80 -13.45 -1.14
CA PHE A 6 17.26 -12.10 -1.11
C PHE A 6 15.78 -12.04 -1.55
N TRP A 7 15.41 -12.76 -2.61
CA TRP A 7 14.03 -12.87 -3.09
C TRP A 7 13.09 -13.59 -2.12
N LYS A 8 13.60 -14.61 -1.40
CA LYS A 8 12.84 -15.28 -0.34
C LYS A 8 12.53 -14.36 0.84
N LYS A 9 13.44 -13.45 1.19
CA LYS A 9 13.25 -12.47 2.28
C LYS A 9 12.17 -11.45 1.98
N ILE A 10 12.11 -10.94 0.74
CA ILE A 10 11.07 -10.01 0.30
C ILE A 10 9.69 -10.71 0.28
N GLY A 11 9.62 -11.96 -0.17
CA GLY A 11 8.40 -12.75 -0.17
C GLY A 11 7.85 -13.00 1.24
N LEU A 12 8.73 -13.28 2.21
CA LEU A 12 8.34 -13.55 3.60
C LEU A 12 7.80 -12.30 4.30
N SER A 13 8.42 -11.14 4.10
CA SER A 13 7.93 -9.85 4.63
C SER A 13 6.54 -9.48 4.07
N PHE A 14 6.28 -9.83 2.82
CA PHE A 14 4.98 -9.63 2.18
C PHE A 14 3.91 -10.57 2.77
N ILE A 15 4.24 -11.84 3.02
CA ILE A 15 3.34 -12.83 3.63
C ILE A 15 2.91 -12.40 5.04
N VAL A 16 3.82 -11.86 5.83
CA VAL A 16 3.51 -11.36 7.19
C VAL A 16 2.55 -10.16 7.14
N LEU A 17 2.77 -9.23 6.21
CA LEU A 17 1.87 -8.08 6.04
C LEU A 17 0.45 -8.53 5.61
N VAL A 18 0.38 -9.47 4.69
CA VAL A 18 -0.90 -10.07 4.24
C VAL A 18 -1.56 -10.86 5.38
N ALA A 19 -0.80 -11.61 6.18
CA ALA A 19 -1.34 -12.35 7.33
C ALA A 19 -1.89 -11.40 8.41
N ILE A 20 -1.21 -10.28 8.69
CA ILE A 20 -1.71 -9.24 9.59
C ILE A 20 -3.01 -8.63 9.06
N LEU A 21 -3.10 -8.34 7.77
CA LEU A 21 -4.30 -7.82 7.13
C LEU A 21 -5.46 -8.82 7.18
N ILE A 22 -5.19 -10.12 7.01
CA ILE A 22 -6.19 -11.21 7.11
C ILE A 22 -6.70 -11.35 8.56
N LEU A 23 -5.83 -11.27 9.56
CA LEU A 23 -6.21 -11.35 10.98
C LEU A 23 -7.07 -10.15 11.40
N ILE A 24 -6.75 -8.96 10.89
CA ILE A 24 -7.55 -7.75 11.14
C ILE A 24 -8.94 -7.89 10.48
N ASN A 25 -8.99 -8.39 9.25
CA ASN A 25 -10.25 -8.63 8.56
C ASN A 25 -11.13 -9.67 9.28
N HIS A 26 -10.53 -10.72 9.84
CA HIS A 26 -11.25 -11.74 10.61
C HIS A 26 -11.84 -11.17 11.93
N GLN A 27 -11.20 -10.20 12.55
CA GLN A 27 -11.74 -9.54 13.74
C GLN A 27 -12.85 -8.52 13.41
N LEU A 28 -12.78 -7.87 12.24
CA LEU A 28 -13.78 -6.88 11.80
C LEU A 28 -15.05 -7.57 11.26
N ASN A 29 -14.96 -8.78 10.71
CA ASN A 29 -16.07 -9.50 10.09
C ASN A 29 -16.95 -10.31 11.08
N LYS A 30 -16.71 -10.24 12.38
CA LYS A 30 -17.53 -11.00 13.36
C LYS A 30 -18.97 -10.48 13.54
N ASP A 31 -19.31 -9.32 13.01
CA ASP A 31 -20.58 -8.65 13.32
C ASP A 31 -21.53 -8.41 12.15
N THR A 32 -21.33 -8.95 10.94
CA THR A 32 -22.29 -8.74 9.85
C THR A 32 -22.59 -9.99 9.05
N ASN A 33 -23.60 -10.73 9.47
CA ASN A 33 -24.28 -11.76 8.67
C ASN A 33 -25.36 -11.13 7.75
N THR A 34 -24.97 -10.23 6.85
CA THR A 34 -25.80 -9.77 5.74
C THR A 34 -25.03 -9.94 4.44
N PRO A 35 -25.60 -10.61 3.41
CA PRO A 35 -24.94 -10.68 2.10
C PRO A 35 -24.83 -9.25 1.55
N ASN A 36 -23.63 -8.68 1.60
CA ASN A 36 -23.35 -7.35 1.07
C ASN A 36 -23.51 -7.35 -0.45
N ARG A 37 -24.62 -6.80 -0.89
CA ARG A 37 -24.82 -6.38 -2.26
C ARG A 37 -23.81 -5.26 -2.51
N LEU A 38 -22.79 -5.51 -3.34
CA LEU A 38 -21.86 -4.48 -3.81
C LEU A 38 -22.65 -3.30 -4.37
N THR A 39 -22.78 -2.26 -3.58
CA THR A 39 -23.37 -1.00 -4.05
C THR A 39 -22.28 -0.27 -4.85
N LEU A 40 -22.66 0.36 -5.96
CA LEU A 40 -21.76 1.17 -6.81
C LEU A 40 -20.93 2.18 -5.99
N SER A 41 -21.46 2.64 -4.84
CA SER A 41 -20.78 3.55 -3.91
C SER A 41 -19.53 2.95 -3.23
N ASN A 42 -19.36 1.63 -3.26
CA ASN A 42 -18.19 0.95 -2.70
C ASN A 42 -17.20 0.49 -3.77
N LEU A 43 -17.46 0.81 -5.04
CA LEU A 43 -16.54 0.54 -6.13
C LEU A 43 -15.42 1.57 -6.12
N PHE A 44 -14.19 1.11 -5.90
CA PHE A 44 -12.98 1.90 -6.04
C PHE A 44 -12.22 1.38 -7.25
N THR A 45 -11.86 2.28 -8.15
CA THR A 45 -11.10 1.98 -9.36
C THR A 45 -9.81 2.79 -9.38
N VAL A 46 -8.86 2.35 -10.18
CA VAL A 46 -7.61 3.08 -10.41
C VAL A 46 -7.55 3.44 -11.88
N ASP A 47 -7.56 4.74 -12.14
CA ASP A 47 -7.31 5.30 -13.47
C ASP A 47 -5.86 5.79 -13.56
N VAL A 48 -5.31 5.78 -14.75
CA VAL A 48 -3.96 6.33 -15.01
C VAL A 48 -4.12 7.61 -15.79
N ASN A 49 -3.70 8.72 -15.20
CA ASN A 49 -3.77 10.02 -15.87
C ASN A 49 -2.73 10.13 -17.00
N LYS A 50 -2.77 11.24 -17.78
CA LYS A 50 -1.85 11.50 -18.88
C LYS A 50 -0.36 11.50 -18.48
N SER A 51 -0.06 11.70 -17.21
CA SER A 51 1.30 11.66 -16.65
C SER A 51 1.67 10.28 -16.09
N HIS A 52 0.89 9.24 -16.37
CA HIS A 52 1.07 7.87 -15.88
C HIS A 52 1.03 7.76 -14.35
N VAL A 53 0.43 8.73 -13.67
CA VAL A 53 0.20 8.71 -12.23
C VAL A 53 -1.11 7.97 -11.96
N PRO A 54 -1.13 6.92 -11.15
CA PRO A 54 -2.36 6.24 -10.76
C PRO A 54 -3.24 7.20 -9.93
N TRP A 55 -4.54 7.16 -10.20
CA TRP A 55 -5.53 8.02 -9.56
C TRP A 55 -6.72 7.16 -9.10
N ILE A 56 -6.98 7.15 -7.80
CA ILE A 56 -8.06 6.35 -7.22
C ILE A 56 -9.35 7.14 -7.32
N THR A 57 -10.39 6.52 -7.88
CA THR A 57 -11.71 7.13 -8.08
C THR A 57 -12.81 6.28 -7.45
N THR A 58 -13.94 6.92 -7.16
CA THR A 58 -15.17 6.28 -6.69
C THR A 58 -16.39 6.98 -7.28
N ALA A 59 -17.50 6.27 -7.41
CA ALA A 59 -18.77 6.87 -7.80
C ALA A 59 -19.44 7.71 -6.70
N ASP A 60 -18.94 7.67 -5.46
CA ASP A 60 -19.45 8.43 -4.33
C ASP A 60 -18.69 9.75 -4.17
N ASN A 61 -19.31 10.85 -4.62
CA ASN A 61 -18.70 12.18 -4.57
C ASN A 61 -18.29 12.63 -3.16
N ASN A 62 -19.00 12.19 -2.12
CA ASN A 62 -18.66 12.55 -0.74
C ASN A 62 -17.33 11.93 -0.28
N LYS A 63 -16.95 10.82 -0.90
CA LYS A 63 -15.67 10.13 -0.63
C LYS A 63 -14.56 10.63 -1.53
N GLN A 64 -14.90 11.18 -2.70
CA GLN A 64 -13.93 11.61 -3.69
C GLN A 64 -13.01 12.71 -3.15
N GLU A 65 -13.52 13.68 -2.41
CA GLU A 65 -12.71 14.72 -1.77
C GLU A 65 -11.64 14.14 -0.84
N ALA A 66 -12.00 13.14 -0.04
CA ALA A 66 -11.05 12.46 0.84
C ALA A 66 -10.01 11.63 0.04
N LEU A 67 -10.43 11.03 -1.09
CA LEU A 67 -9.53 10.32 -2.00
C LEU A 67 -8.56 11.26 -2.70
N ASP A 68 -8.99 12.47 -3.04
CA ASP A 68 -8.13 13.44 -3.70
C ASP A 68 -6.94 13.84 -2.84
N VAL A 69 -7.10 13.88 -1.52
CA VAL A 69 -5.97 14.05 -0.59
C VAL A 69 -4.95 12.91 -0.73
N VAL A 70 -5.43 11.66 -0.86
CA VAL A 70 -4.56 10.49 -1.05
C VAL A 70 -3.89 10.54 -2.42
N ASN A 71 -4.65 10.88 -3.46
CA ASN A 71 -4.17 11.00 -4.84
C ASN A 71 -3.08 12.07 -4.96
N HIS A 72 -3.27 13.24 -4.37
CA HIS A 72 -2.26 14.30 -4.35
C HIS A 72 -1.00 13.88 -3.59
N LYS A 73 -1.13 13.17 -2.47
CA LYS A 73 0.01 12.61 -1.74
C LYS A 73 0.78 11.59 -2.59
N MET A 74 0.08 10.74 -3.30
CA MET A 74 0.66 9.75 -4.22
C MET A 74 1.41 10.46 -5.37
N ALA A 75 0.77 11.43 -6.02
CA ALA A 75 1.39 12.23 -7.08
C ALA A 75 2.64 12.97 -6.59
N SER A 76 2.62 13.52 -5.38
CA SER A 76 3.78 14.16 -4.76
C SER A 76 4.92 13.16 -4.50
N THR A 77 4.59 11.96 -4.04
CA THR A 77 5.57 10.89 -3.82
C THR A 77 6.28 10.50 -5.12
N ILE A 78 5.52 10.35 -6.20
CA ILE A 78 6.02 10.04 -7.54
C ILE A 78 6.90 11.19 -8.06
N LYS A 79 6.42 12.42 -8.00
CA LYS A 79 7.16 13.61 -8.45
C LYS A 79 8.49 13.75 -7.72
N ASN A 80 8.51 13.56 -6.41
CA ASN A 80 9.74 13.66 -5.61
C ASN A 80 10.73 12.54 -5.99
N PHE A 81 10.23 11.33 -6.25
CA PHE A 81 11.05 10.22 -6.71
C PHE A 81 11.67 10.54 -8.08
N ILE A 82 10.87 10.90 -9.07
CA ILE A 82 11.33 11.28 -10.42
C ILE A 82 12.39 12.37 -10.34
N SER A 83 12.10 13.48 -9.67
CA SER A 83 13.04 14.61 -9.57
C SER A 83 14.37 14.24 -8.93
N LYS A 84 14.39 13.28 -8.01
CA LYS A 84 15.60 12.76 -7.38
C LYS A 84 16.40 11.92 -8.37
N GLU A 85 15.73 11.00 -9.06
CA GLU A 85 16.40 10.05 -9.96
C GLU A 85 16.89 10.73 -11.25
N GLU A 86 16.14 11.69 -11.80
CA GLU A 86 16.60 12.53 -12.91
C GLU A 86 17.88 13.31 -12.59
N LYS A 87 17.94 13.90 -11.40
CA LYS A 87 19.15 14.62 -10.95
C LYS A 87 20.37 13.69 -10.79
N SER A 88 20.15 12.43 -10.49
CA SER A 88 21.22 11.42 -10.36
C SER A 88 21.60 10.77 -11.68
N GLY A 89 20.88 11.06 -12.78
CA GLY A 89 21.08 10.41 -14.10
C GLY A 89 20.70 8.92 -14.10
N SER A 90 19.85 8.50 -13.17
CA SER A 90 19.41 7.10 -13.05
C SER A 90 18.22 6.81 -13.95
N TYR A 91 18.14 5.58 -14.43
CA TYR A 91 16.88 5.07 -15.01
C TYR A 91 15.90 4.74 -13.91
N TYR A 92 14.61 4.96 -14.15
CA TYR A 92 13.55 4.64 -13.20
C TYR A 92 12.30 4.08 -13.90
N SER A 93 11.53 3.31 -13.15
CA SER A 93 10.17 2.93 -13.54
C SER A 93 9.22 3.00 -12.35
N ILE A 94 7.94 3.22 -12.66
CA ILE A 94 6.87 3.36 -11.67
C ILE A 94 5.78 2.39 -12.06
N ASN A 95 5.47 1.47 -11.15
CA ASN A 95 4.40 0.51 -11.31
C ASN A 95 3.39 0.65 -10.17
N HIS A 96 2.17 0.19 -10.37
CA HIS A 96 1.17 0.12 -9.32
C HIS A 96 0.40 -1.19 -9.40
N GLU A 97 -0.14 -1.60 -8.24
CA GLU A 97 -0.89 -2.84 -8.11
C GLU A 97 -1.96 -2.68 -7.01
N ILE A 98 -3.17 -3.15 -7.27
CA ILE A 98 -4.20 -3.28 -6.23
C ILE A 98 -3.90 -4.57 -5.47
N VAL A 99 -3.34 -4.45 -4.26
CA VAL A 99 -2.92 -5.61 -3.46
C VAL A 99 -4.01 -6.10 -2.51
N TYR A 100 -5.00 -5.24 -2.24
CA TYR A 100 -6.12 -5.60 -1.37
C TYR A 100 -7.37 -4.80 -1.74
N ASN A 101 -8.50 -5.48 -1.91
CA ASN A 101 -9.78 -4.86 -2.26
C ASN A 101 -10.91 -5.67 -1.68
N THR A 102 -11.45 -5.23 -0.54
CA THR A 102 -12.62 -5.81 0.14
C THR A 102 -13.73 -4.78 0.24
N ASP A 103 -14.84 -5.13 0.88
CA ASP A 103 -15.94 -4.20 1.12
C ASP A 103 -15.55 -3.00 1.99
N GLN A 104 -14.57 -3.19 2.88
CA GLN A 104 -14.16 -2.18 3.85
C GLN A 104 -12.86 -1.46 3.50
N LEU A 105 -11.92 -2.18 2.89
CA LEU A 105 -10.56 -1.70 2.66
C LEU A 105 -10.16 -1.81 1.19
N PHE A 106 -9.44 -0.81 0.75
CA PHE A 106 -8.75 -0.78 -0.54
C PHE A 106 -7.29 -0.43 -0.32
N THR A 107 -6.36 -1.23 -0.86
CA THR A 107 -4.93 -0.95 -0.76
C THR A 107 -4.27 -0.96 -2.12
N LEU A 108 -3.66 0.16 -2.49
CA LEU A 108 -2.81 0.31 -3.65
C LEU A 108 -1.34 0.26 -3.22
N LYS A 109 -0.56 -0.60 -3.87
CA LYS A 109 0.91 -0.59 -3.81
C LYS A 109 1.43 0.27 -4.96
N LEU A 110 2.32 1.19 -4.67
CA LEU A 110 3.13 1.92 -5.61
C LEU A 110 4.55 1.38 -5.53
N GLU A 111 5.09 0.93 -6.66
CA GLU A 111 6.44 0.39 -6.77
C GLU A 111 7.31 1.38 -7.54
N LEU A 112 8.33 1.90 -6.88
CA LEU A 112 9.28 2.87 -7.43
C LEU A 112 10.63 2.17 -7.60
N ASN A 113 11.02 1.93 -8.83
CA ASN A 113 12.26 1.23 -9.19
C ASN A 113 13.31 2.22 -9.68
N LYS A 114 14.51 2.10 -9.18
CA LYS A 114 15.71 2.77 -9.67
C LYS A 114 16.66 1.73 -10.26
N ALA A 115 17.21 2.01 -11.43
CA ALA A 115 18.26 1.21 -12.06
C ALA A 115 19.48 2.09 -12.34
N HIS A 116 20.55 1.84 -11.62
CA HIS A 116 21.88 2.43 -11.74
C HIS A 116 22.88 1.48 -11.11
N ALA A 117 24.10 1.93 -10.81
CA ALA A 117 25.10 1.12 -10.11
C ALA A 117 24.57 0.54 -8.79
N ASP A 118 23.70 1.26 -8.10
CA ASP A 118 22.95 0.86 -6.91
C ASP A 118 21.45 0.77 -7.24
N SER A 119 21.00 -0.35 -7.76
CA SER A 119 19.58 -0.57 -8.06
C SER A 119 18.78 -0.88 -6.81
N TYR A 120 17.60 -0.26 -6.64
CA TYR A 120 16.69 -0.56 -5.55
C TYR A 120 15.21 -0.43 -5.98
N THR A 121 14.35 -1.11 -5.24
CA THR A 121 12.90 -0.98 -5.33
C THR A 121 12.34 -0.45 -4.01
N LYS A 122 11.55 0.62 -4.09
CA LYS A 122 10.81 1.18 -2.95
C LYS A 122 9.33 0.94 -3.15
N ASN A 123 8.70 0.21 -2.22
CA ASN A 123 7.26 0.00 -2.18
C ASN A 123 6.60 1.00 -1.22
N VAL A 124 5.53 1.66 -1.69
CA VAL A 124 4.71 2.57 -0.89
C VAL A 124 3.27 2.08 -0.95
N TYR A 125 2.63 1.94 0.21
CA TYR A 125 1.26 1.42 0.31
C TYR A 125 0.31 2.53 0.74
N TYR A 126 -0.83 2.61 0.05
CA TYR A 126 -1.92 3.52 0.34
C TYR A 126 -3.15 2.69 0.68
N THR A 127 -3.44 2.56 1.98
CA THR A 127 -4.62 1.85 2.46
C THR A 127 -5.73 2.85 2.77
N ILE A 128 -6.93 2.58 2.26
CA ILE A 128 -8.08 3.47 2.30
C ILE A 128 -9.25 2.72 2.94
N ASN A 129 -9.92 3.40 3.85
CA ASN A 129 -11.22 2.95 4.36
C ASN A 129 -12.30 3.31 3.32
N LYS A 130 -12.95 2.31 2.75
CA LYS A 130 -13.96 2.50 1.69
C LYS A 130 -15.23 3.18 2.17
N SER A 131 -15.55 3.12 3.46
CA SER A 131 -16.72 3.81 3.99
C SER A 131 -16.54 5.33 4.05
N THR A 132 -15.28 5.80 4.19
CA THR A 132 -14.96 7.23 4.39
C THR A 132 -14.11 7.85 3.28
N GLY A 133 -13.50 7.06 2.40
CA GLY A 133 -12.51 7.51 1.42
C GLY A 133 -11.16 7.93 2.03
N LYS A 134 -11.00 7.87 3.34
CA LYS A 134 -9.80 8.36 4.04
C LYS A 134 -8.70 7.31 4.09
N SER A 135 -7.46 7.78 4.02
CA SER A 135 -6.27 6.92 4.25
C SER A 135 -6.20 6.47 5.69
N ILE A 136 -5.86 5.19 5.88
CA ILE A 136 -5.60 4.57 7.18
C ILE A 136 -4.09 4.49 7.38
N PRO A 137 -3.50 5.21 8.33
CA PRO A 137 -2.07 5.09 8.62
C PRO A 137 -1.78 3.75 9.31
N LEU A 138 -0.55 3.23 9.11
CA LEU A 138 -0.13 1.96 9.73
C LEU A 138 -0.35 1.94 11.25
N SER A 139 -0.13 3.07 11.93
CA SER A 139 -0.36 3.20 13.37
C SER A 139 -1.80 2.90 13.81
N ALA A 140 -2.79 3.11 12.94
CA ALA A 140 -4.20 2.87 13.27
C ALA A 140 -4.56 1.38 13.43
N TYR A 141 -3.68 0.47 12.95
CA TYR A 141 -3.85 -0.97 13.12
C TYR A 141 -3.35 -1.51 14.46
N PHE A 142 -2.73 -0.66 15.27
CA PHE A 142 -2.15 -1.04 16.55
C PHE A 142 -2.84 -0.32 17.69
N LYS A 143 -3.14 -1.05 18.76
CA LYS A 143 -3.80 -0.50 19.95
C LYS A 143 -2.93 0.50 20.73
N ASN A 144 -1.60 0.38 20.59
CA ASN A 144 -0.63 1.18 21.34
C ASN A 144 0.28 1.96 20.39
N SER A 145 0.83 3.08 20.90
CA SER A 145 1.82 3.90 20.19
C SER A 145 3.14 3.17 19.89
N ASP A 146 3.38 2.03 20.55
CA ASP A 146 4.62 1.24 20.45
C ASP A 146 4.70 0.35 19.18
N TYR A 147 3.81 0.55 18.20
CA TYR A 147 3.74 -0.28 17.01
C TYR A 147 5.10 -0.39 16.27
N LYS A 148 5.90 0.68 16.24
CA LYS A 148 7.24 0.67 15.63
C LYS A 148 8.17 -0.32 16.35
N LYS A 149 8.13 -0.36 17.68
CA LYS A 149 8.92 -1.27 18.50
C LYS A 149 8.51 -2.73 18.27
N VAL A 150 7.20 -2.98 18.19
CA VAL A 150 6.65 -4.31 17.90
C VAL A 150 7.11 -4.80 16.52
N ILE A 151 6.96 -3.98 15.49
CA ILE A 151 7.38 -4.30 14.12
C ILE A 151 8.89 -4.53 14.05
N SER A 152 9.69 -3.64 14.64
CA SER A 152 11.16 -3.77 14.66
C SER A 152 11.60 -5.05 15.36
N LYS A 153 10.96 -5.42 16.47
CA LYS A 153 11.25 -6.66 17.18
C LYS A 153 10.96 -7.89 16.32
N GLU A 154 9.83 -7.89 15.61
CA GLU A 154 9.45 -9.00 14.75
C GLU A 154 10.40 -9.14 13.54
N ILE A 155 10.79 -8.02 12.90
CA ILE A 155 11.77 -8.02 11.81
C ILE A 155 13.10 -8.59 12.29
N LEU A 156 13.60 -8.13 13.46
CA LEU A 156 14.87 -8.63 14.03
C LEU A 156 14.81 -10.11 14.39
N LYS A 157 13.65 -10.61 14.82
CA LYS A 157 13.44 -12.03 15.08
C LYS A 157 13.55 -12.84 13.79
N GLN A 158 12.83 -12.45 12.73
CA GLN A 158 12.86 -13.13 11.44
C GLN A 158 14.26 -13.13 10.80
N MET A 159 15.04 -12.06 10.97
CA MET A 159 16.43 -11.98 10.48
C MET A 159 17.39 -12.91 11.23
N LYS A 160 17.07 -13.38 12.43
CA LYS A 160 17.91 -14.30 13.23
C LYS A 160 17.57 -15.77 13.01
N GLU A 161 16.34 -16.06 12.55
CA GLU A 161 15.84 -17.40 12.31
C GLU A 161 16.27 -17.93 10.91
N GLU A 162 16.94 -17.10 10.11
CA GLU A 162 17.55 -17.43 8.81
C GLU A 162 19.07 -17.65 8.93
#